data_5c506223f1f6deddb13ce7b34643a9b9
#
_entry.id   5c506223f1f6deddb13ce7b34643a9b9
#
_cell.length_a   1.000
_cell.length_b   1.000
_cell.length_c   1.000
_cell.angle_alpha   90.00
_cell.angle_beta   90.00
_cell.angle_gamma   90.00
#
_symmetry.space_group_name_H-M   'P 1'
#
loop_
_entity.id
_entity.type
_entity.pdbx_description
1 polymer ?
#
loop_
_entity_poly.entity_id
_entity_poly.type
_entity_poly.pdbx_seq_one_letter_code
_entity_poly.pdbx_strand_id
1 'polypeptide(L)'
;KDTKVATILHTSPVTGMGMDIKEIAKEIRVVSPDCFIIVDGIQHAAHGQIDIDSYDIDAYVISPYKMFSRHGYGLAWISNKLTNLPHDMLIDGPQETWELGTRDTGAYATLSEVVSYFEWLGEFFTNSNNRRDKFLAAGKAIHKHEKSLTDTMIFGNGNIPGLSQIDKVNIIGG
;
A
#
# COMPACT_ATOMS: atom_id res chain seq x y z
N LYS A 1 -3.33 -25.79 8.97
CA LYS A 1 -3.25 -26.58 7.71
C LYS A 1 -4.49 -26.43 6.81
N ASP A 2 -5.64 -25.97 7.36
CA ASP A 2 -6.91 -25.88 6.62
C ASP A 2 -7.33 -24.44 6.33
N THR A 3 -6.47 -23.45 6.63
CA THR A 3 -6.74 -22.05 6.34
C THR A 3 -6.76 -21.83 4.83
N LYS A 4 -7.88 -21.32 4.32
CA LYS A 4 -8.07 -21.08 2.88
C LYS A 4 -7.77 -19.64 2.49
N VAL A 5 -7.96 -18.70 3.40
CA VAL A 5 -7.72 -17.27 3.15
C VAL A 5 -7.04 -16.65 4.37
N ALA A 6 -6.00 -15.88 4.15
CA ALA A 6 -5.36 -15.01 5.13
C ALA A 6 -5.45 -13.56 4.65
N THR A 7 -5.88 -12.67 5.53
CA THR A 7 -5.88 -11.23 5.28
C THR A 7 -4.87 -10.54 6.19
N ILE A 8 -4.04 -9.68 5.62
CA ILE A 8 -2.91 -9.04 6.31
C ILE A 8 -2.97 -7.54 6.08
N LEU A 9 -2.84 -6.75 7.13
CA LEU A 9 -2.56 -5.30 7.01
C LEU A 9 -1.09 -5.08 6.66
N HIS A 10 -0.79 -4.22 5.68
CA HIS A 10 0.60 -3.82 5.42
C HIS A 10 1.08 -2.78 6.42
N THR A 11 0.22 -1.84 6.79
CA THR A 11 0.50 -0.86 7.85
C THR A 11 -0.75 -0.69 8.71
N SER A 12 -0.56 -0.74 10.02
CA SER A 12 -1.64 -0.53 10.97
C SER A 12 -2.11 0.93 10.96
N PRO A 13 -3.41 1.20 10.73
CA PRO A 13 -3.94 2.57 10.81
C PRO A 13 -4.00 3.11 12.25
N VAL A 14 -3.79 2.26 13.25
CA VAL A 14 -3.87 2.63 14.67
C VAL A 14 -2.49 2.94 15.24
N THR A 15 -1.50 2.10 14.96
CA THR A 15 -0.17 2.21 15.55
C THR A 15 0.90 2.73 14.59
N GLY A 16 0.61 2.79 13.28
CA GLY A 16 1.59 3.11 12.26
C GLY A 16 2.60 1.98 11.95
N MET A 17 2.52 0.87 12.67
CA MET A 17 3.43 -0.26 12.47
C MET A 17 3.30 -0.85 11.07
N GLY A 18 4.43 -0.94 10.34
CA GLY A 18 4.54 -1.66 9.08
C GLY A 18 4.79 -3.15 9.31
N MET A 19 4.20 -3.99 8.46
CA MET A 19 4.39 -5.45 8.47
C MET A 19 5.30 -5.86 7.33
N ASP A 20 6.20 -6.80 7.58
CA ASP A 20 7.00 -7.44 6.53
C ASP A 20 6.14 -8.46 5.78
N ILE A 21 5.47 -7.98 4.72
CA ILE A 21 4.54 -8.79 3.94
C ILE A 21 5.26 -10.00 3.32
N LYS A 22 6.48 -9.82 2.87
CA LYS A 22 7.27 -10.88 2.25
C LYS A 22 7.54 -12.04 3.21
N GLU A 23 8.02 -11.74 4.40
CA GLU A 23 8.31 -12.79 5.38
C GLU A 23 7.01 -13.41 5.93
N ILE A 24 5.96 -12.62 6.17
CA ILE A 24 4.67 -13.16 6.62
C ILE A 24 4.06 -14.10 5.56
N ALA A 25 4.07 -13.69 4.29
CA ALA A 25 3.57 -14.53 3.21
C ALA A 25 4.35 -15.85 3.11
N LYS A 26 5.67 -15.79 3.18
CA LYS A 26 6.53 -16.97 3.19
C LYS A 26 6.18 -17.95 4.31
N GLU A 27 6.01 -17.47 5.55
CA GLU A 27 5.62 -18.32 6.67
C GLU A 27 4.23 -18.93 6.49
N ILE A 28 3.27 -18.17 5.93
CA ILE A 28 1.95 -18.69 5.60
C ILE A 28 2.07 -19.81 4.55
N ARG A 29 2.88 -19.62 3.50
CA ARG A 29 3.09 -20.63 2.44
C ARG A 29 3.71 -21.93 2.98
N VAL A 30 4.58 -21.85 3.96
CA VAL A 30 5.16 -23.03 4.61
C VAL A 30 4.09 -23.87 5.31
N VAL A 31 3.13 -23.23 5.98
CA VAL A 31 2.09 -23.91 6.76
C VAL A 31 0.87 -24.28 5.90
N SER A 32 0.51 -23.44 4.97
CA SER A 32 -0.70 -23.55 4.12
C SER A 32 -0.39 -23.07 2.69
N PRO A 33 0.27 -23.90 1.86
CA PRO A 33 0.73 -23.52 0.51
C PRO A 33 -0.37 -23.01 -0.42
N ASP A 34 -1.59 -23.54 -0.26
CA ASP A 34 -2.74 -23.21 -1.09
C ASP A 34 -3.61 -22.05 -0.53
N CYS A 35 -3.21 -21.48 0.61
CA CYS A 35 -3.92 -20.35 1.21
C CYS A 35 -3.89 -19.15 0.27
N PHE A 36 -5.02 -18.49 0.06
CA PHE A 36 -5.06 -17.19 -0.61
C PHE A 36 -4.62 -16.10 0.37
N ILE A 37 -3.63 -15.30 -0.01
CA ILE A 37 -3.09 -14.22 0.82
C ILE A 37 -3.50 -12.89 0.23
N ILE A 38 -4.31 -12.14 0.97
CA ILE A 38 -4.84 -10.83 0.57
C ILE A 38 -4.24 -9.77 1.49
N VAL A 39 -3.60 -8.75 0.90
CA VAL A 39 -2.96 -7.68 1.65
C VAL A 39 -3.78 -6.40 1.56
N ASP A 40 -4.15 -5.86 2.70
CA ASP A 40 -4.70 -4.51 2.83
C ASP A 40 -3.54 -3.51 2.93
N GLY A 41 -3.27 -2.85 1.81
CA GLY A 41 -2.26 -1.80 1.68
C GLY A 41 -2.83 -0.39 1.77
N ILE A 42 -4.08 -0.23 2.16
CA ILE A 42 -4.79 1.06 2.14
C ILE A 42 -4.03 2.14 2.93
N GLN A 43 -3.51 1.81 4.09
CA GLN A 43 -2.73 2.76 4.89
C GLN A 43 -1.27 2.88 4.40
N HIS A 44 -0.70 1.81 3.83
CA HIS A 44 0.70 1.79 3.41
C HIS A 44 0.95 2.56 2.11
N ALA A 45 0.01 2.53 1.17
CA ALA A 45 0.21 2.95 -0.23
C ALA A 45 0.73 4.39 -0.40
N ALA A 46 0.36 5.32 0.48
CA ALA A 46 0.82 6.72 0.43
C ALA A 46 2.19 6.93 1.10
N HIS A 47 2.60 6.05 2.01
CA HIS A 47 3.71 6.27 2.94
C HIS A 47 4.89 5.31 2.71
N GLY A 48 4.67 4.22 1.99
CA GLY A 48 5.69 3.19 1.77
C GLY A 48 5.78 2.71 0.34
N GLN A 49 6.79 1.89 0.08
CA GLN A 49 6.96 1.27 -1.23
C GLN A 49 6.20 -0.05 -1.29
N ILE A 50 5.54 -0.28 -2.42
CA ILE A 50 4.84 -1.51 -2.74
C ILE A 50 5.60 -2.19 -3.87
N ASP A 51 6.03 -3.42 -3.63
CA ASP A 51 6.72 -4.27 -4.61
C ASP A 51 6.05 -5.64 -4.66
N ILE A 52 4.91 -5.69 -5.35
CA ILE A 52 4.04 -6.87 -5.44
C ILE A 52 4.81 -8.09 -5.97
N ASP A 53 5.72 -7.89 -6.90
CA ASP A 53 6.51 -8.97 -7.49
C ASP A 53 7.44 -9.66 -6.48
N SER A 54 7.79 -8.96 -5.40
CA SER A 54 8.60 -9.52 -4.32
C SER A 54 7.79 -10.24 -3.24
N TYR A 55 6.45 -10.08 -3.24
CA TYR A 55 5.55 -10.68 -2.26
C TYR A 55 4.91 -11.94 -2.86
N ASP A 56 4.90 -13.04 -2.18
CA ASP A 56 4.18 -14.24 -2.61
C ASP A 56 2.71 -14.18 -2.15
N ILE A 57 1.94 -13.26 -2.74
CA ILE A 57 0.55 -12.95 -2.37
C ILE A 57 -0.41 -13.11 -3.54
N ASP A 58 -1.70 -13.17 -3.26
CA ASP A 58 -2.74 -13.36 -4.28
C ASP A 58 -3.56 -12.10 -4.57
N ALA A 59 -3.62 -11.14 -3.64
CA ALA A 59 -4.21 -9.83 -3.89
C ALA A 59 -3.58 -8.74 -3.03
N TYR A 60 -3.60 -7.51 -3.55
CA TYR A 60 -3.19 -6.30 -2.84
C TYR A 60 -4.21 -5.19 -3.11
N VAL A 61 -4.79 -4.63 -2.06
CA VAL A 61 -5.85 -3.63 -2.18
C VAL A 61 -5.43 -2.28 -1.63
N ILE A 62 -5.83 -1.20 -2.30
CA ILE A 62 -5.59 0.18 -1.87
C ILE A 62 -6.83 1.04 -2.06
N SER A 63 -6.89 2.14 -1.30
CA SER A 63 -7.89 3.19 -1.48
C SER A 63 -7.20 4.48 -1.91
N PRO A 64 -7.29 4.87 -3.18
CA PRO A 64 -6.52 5.99 -3.72
C PRO A 64 -6.77 7.34 -3.09
N TYR A 65 -7.88 7.55 -2.36
CA TYR A 65 -8.10 8.78 -1.63
C TYR A 65 -7.03 9.06 -0.58
N LYS A 66 -6.34 8.03 -0.07
CA LYS A 66 -5.17 8.18 0.80
C LYS A 66 -3.88 8.48 0.03
N MET A 67 -3.92 8.44 -1.29
CA MET A 67 -2.83 8.74 -2.20
C MET A 67 -3.12 10.00 -3.03
N PHE A 68 -3.68 11.05 -2.43
CA PHE A 68 -4.00 12.33 -3.07
C PHE A 68 -5.12 12.28 -4.12
N SER A 69 -5.84 11.16 -4.27
CA SER A 69 -6.97 11.03 -5.16
C SER A 69 -8.31 11.33 -4.46
N ARG A 70 -9.40 11.25 -5.19
CA ARG A 70 -10.75 11.43 -4.66
C ARG A 70 -11.25 10.18 -3.94
N HIS A 71 -12.29 10.35 -3.13
CA HIS A 71 -13.07 9.27 -2.54
C HIS A 71 -13.92 8.52 -3.58
N GLY A 72 -14.44 7.36 -3.20
CA GLY A 72 -15.50 6.65 -3.89
C GLY A 72 -15.05 5.53 -4.80
N TYR A 73 -13.76 5.16 -4.79
CA TYR A 73 -13.27 3.98 -5.49
C TYR A 73 -12.08 3.34 -4.78
N GLY A 74 -11.83 2.08 -5.10
CA GLY A 74 -10.68 1.31 -4.66
C GLY A 74 -9.95 0.70 -5.85
N LEU A 75 -8.75 0.22 -5.62
CA LEU A 75 -7.96 -0.54 -6.59
C LEU A 75 -7.53 -1.85 -5.95
N ALA A 76 -7.56 -2.91 -6.73
CA ALA A 76 -7.03 -4.20 -6.36
C ALA A 76 -6.10 -4.71 -7.47
N TRP A 77 -4.91 -5.13 -7.10
CA TRP A 77 -4.14 -6.08 -7.88
C TRP A 77 -4.56 -7.49 -7.46
N ILE A 78 -4.82 -8.37 -8.41
CA ILE A 78 -5.30 -9.72 -8.16
C ILE A 78 -4.50 -10.69 -9.03
N SER A 79 -3.99 -11.76 -8.43
CA SER A 79 -3.22 -12.80 -9.13
C SER A 79 -4.09 -13.63 -10.07
N ASN A 80 -3.49 -14.21 -11.10
CA ASN A 80 -4.21 -15.15 -11.98
C ASN A 80 -4.79 -16.35 -11.23
N LYS A 81 -4.15 -16.79 -10.14
CA LYS A 81 -4.66 -17.86 -9.28
C LYS A 81 -6.02 -17.49 -8.69
N LEU A 82 -6.20 -16.24 -8.29
CA LEU A 82 -7.43 -15.76 -7.68
C LEU A 82 -8.49 -15.39 -8.74
N THR A 83 -8.09 -14.75 -9.86
CA THR A 83 -9.04 -14.37 -10.92
C THR A 83 -9.68 -15.56 -11.62
N ASN A 84 -9.01 -16.71 -11.65
CA ASN A 84 -9.53 -17.93 -12.24
C ASN A 84 -10.58 -18.65 -11.38
N LEU A 85 -10.84 -18.18 -10.16
CA LEU A 85 -11.90 -18.76 -9.34
C LEU A 85 -13.28 -18.38 -9.89
N PRO A 86 -14.30 -19.24 -9.74
CA PRO A 86 -15.68 -18.88 -10.06
C PRO A 86 -16.09 -17.63 -9.27
N HIS A 87 -16.62 -16.63 -9.95
CA HIS A 87 -17.09 -15.38 -9.36
C HIS A 87 -18.27 -14.82 -10.18
N ASP A 88 -18.99 -13.88 -9.60
CA ASP A 88 -20.06 -13.17 -10.30
C ASP A 88 -19.46 -12.29 -11.40
N MET A 89 -20.10 -12.28 -12.55
CA MET A 89 -19.68 -11.52 -13.72
C MET A 89 -20.88 -10.78 -14.33
N LEU A 90 -20.59 -9.68 -15.01
CA LEU A 90 -21.59 -9.06 -15.88
C LEU A 90 -21.90 -9.97 -17.07
N ILE A 91 -23.15 -9.99 -17.51
CA ILE A 91 -23.56 -10.70 -18.73
C ILE A 91 -22.74 -10.14 -19.90
N ASP A 92 -22.10 -11.05 -20.64
CA ASP A 92 -21.21 -10.72 -21.76
C ASP A 92 -19.95 -9.90 -21.38
N GLY A 93 -19.61 -9.83 -20.06
CA GLY A 93 -18.38 -9.23 -19.59
C GLY A 93 -17.14 -10.13 -19.79
N PRO A 94 -15.92 -9.56 -19.82
CA PRO A 94 -14.69 -10.34 -19.85
C PRO A 94 -14.58 -11.24 -18.61
N GLN A 95 -14.14 -12.49 -18.79
CA GLN A 95 -14.09 -13.48 -17.68
C GLN A 95 -13.13 -13.11 -16.56
N GLU A 96 -12.08 -12.37 -16.88
CA GLU A 96 -11.08 -11.90 -15.91
C GLU A 96 -11.47 -10.61 -15.17
N THR A 97 -12.67 -10.08 -15.41
CA THR A 97 -13.12 -8.82 -14.82
C THR A 97 -13.96 -9.07 -13.58
N TRP A 98 -13.51 -8.58 -12.44
CA TRP A 98 -14.20 -8.62 -11.15
C TRP A 98 -15.06 -7.39 -10.88
N GLU A 99 -15.15 -6.47 -11.82
CA GLU A 99 -15.99 -5.27 -11.72
C GLU A 99 -17.43 -5.60 -12.09
N LEU A 100 -18.36 -5.33 -11.20
CA LEU A 100 -19.79 -5.64 -11.35
C LEU A 100 -20.66 -4.41 -11.69
N GLY A 101 -20.09 -3.34 -12.20
CA GLY A 101 -20.84 -2.13 -12.49
C GLY A 101 -20.25 -1.27 -13.58
N THR A 102 -20.92 -0.15 -13.83
CA THR A 102 -20.42 0.86 -14.75
C THR A 102 -19.14 1.47 -14.23
N ARG A 103 -18.10 1.46 -15.05
CA ARG A 103 -16.80 2.04 -14.70
C ARG A 103 -16.90 3.55 -14.52
N ASP A 104 -16.32 4.04 -13.44
CA ASP A 104 -16.19 5.47 -13.18
C ASP A 104 -14.95 6.02 -13.89
N THR A 105 -15.14 6.57 -15.07
CA THR A 105 -14.07 7.15 -15.89
C THR A 105 -13.36 8.32 -15.16
N GLY A 106 -14.09 9.06 -14.31
CA GLY A 106 -13.52 10.10 -13.48
C GLY A 106 -12.55 9.57 -12.42
N ALA A 107 -12.80 8.37 -11.87
CA ALA A 107 -11.89 7.70 -10.96
C ALA A 107 -10.56 7.36 -11.63
N TYR A 108 -10.62 6.78 -12.83
CA TYR A 108 -9.42 6.45 -13.61
C TYR A 108 -8.62 7.69 -14.00
N ALA A 109 -9.29 8.77 -14.40
CA ALA A 109 -8.63 10.03 -14.70
C ALA A 109 -7.89 10.59 -13.48
N THR A 110 -8.52 10.61 -12.29
CA THR A 110 -7.85 11.07 -11.07
C THR A 110 -6.69 10.17 -10.67
N LEU A 111 -6.78 8.86 -10.87
CA LEU A 111 -5.66 7.96 -10.63
C LEU A 111 -4.48 8.25 -11.57
N SER A 112 -4.75 8.50 -12.84
CA SER A 112 -3.72 8.85 -13.81
C SER A 112 -2.98 10.12 -13.39
N GLU A 113 -3.69 11.12 -12.89
CA GLU A 113 -3.09 12.35 -12.36
C GLU A 113 -2.25 12.12 -11.08
N VAL A 114 -2.68 11.22 -10.19
CA VAL A 114 -1.87 10.82 -9.03
C VAL A 114 -0.55 10.18 -9.49
N VAL A 115 -0.61 9.29 -10.48
CA VAL A 115 0.61 8.67 -11.04
C VAL A 115 1.52 9.75 -11.68
N SER A 116 0.95 10.70 -12.42
CA SER A 116 1.69 11.82 -13.01
C SER A 116 2.32 12.72 -11.94
N TYR A 117 1.62 12.95 -10.83
CA TYR A 117 2.14 13.71 -9.69
C TYR A 117 3.36 13.02 -9.05
N PHE A 118 3.30 11.71 -8.81
CA PHE A 118 4.45 10.96 -8.27
C PHE A 118 5.63 10.95 -9.25
N GLU A 119 5.36 10.83 -10.55
CA GLU A 119 6.39 10.90 -11.59
C GLU A 119 7.08 12.27 -11.59
N TRP A 120 6.31 13.36 -11.59
CA TRP A 120 6.81 14.72 -11.48
C TRP A 120 7.61 14.95 -10.19
N LEU A 121 7.09 14.52 -9.05
CA LEU A 121 7.79 14.64 -7.76
C LEU A 121 9.12 13.89 -7.79
N GLY A 122 9.14 12.71 -8.40
CA GLY A 122 10.35 11.88 -8.50
C GLY A 122 11.47 12.53 -9.31
N GLU A 123 11.15 13.40 -10.27
CA GLU A 123 12.14 14.13 -11.08
C GLU A 123 13.08 15.00 -10.25
N PHE A 124 12.66 15.43 -9.07
CA PHE A 124 13.51 16.20 -8.15
C PHE A 124 14.54 15.32 -7.40
N PHE A 125 14.38 13.98 -7.44
CA PHE A 125 15.17 13.05 -6.63
C PHE A 125 15.91 12.00 -7.44
N THR A 126 15.72 11.94 -8.77
CA THR A 126 16.45 11.03 -9.66
C THR A 126 16.62 11.64 -11.04
N ASN A 127 17.73 11.31 -11.69
CA ASN A 127 17.98 11.67 -13.10
C ASN A 127 17.50 10.57 -14.07
N SER A 128 16.88 9.50 -13.58
CA SER A 128 16.37 8.43 -14.43
C SER A 128 15.18 8.90 -15.26
N ASN A 129 15.16 8.50 -16.54
CA ASN A 129 14.01 8.70 -17.41
C ASN A 129 12.96 7.58 -17.25
N ASN A 130 13.26 6.54 -16.48
CA ASN A 130 12.34 5.44 -16.22
C ASN A 130 11.24 5.88 -15.26
N ARG A 131 9.99 5.66 -15.63
CA ARG A 131 8.81 6.02 -14.83
C ARG A 131 8.81 5.34 -13.46
N ARG A 132 9.15 4.06 -13.40
CA ARG A 132 9.21 3.30 -12.15
C ARG A 132 10.25 3.88 -11.19
N ASP A 133 11.43 4.26 -11.69
CA ASP A 133 12.48 4.84 -10.87
C ASP A 133 12.07 6.19 -10.28
N LYS A 134 11.39 7.03 -11.07
CA LYS A 134 10.83 8.30 -10.58
C LYS A 134 9.81 8.06 -9.48
N PHE A 135 8.88 7.13 -9.69
CA PHE A 135 7.88 6.77 -8.71
C PHE A 135 8.51 6.28 -7.39
N LEU A 136 9.50 5.41 -7.48
CA LEU A 136 10.25 4.93 -6.31
C LEU A 136 11.02 6.05 -5.60
N ALA A 137 11.61 6.99 -6.36
CA ALA A 137 12.33 8.13 -5.80
C ALA A 137 11.38 9.07 -5.04
N ALA A 138 10.19 9.34 -5.59
CA ALA A 138 9.14 10.11 -4.91
C ALA A 138 8.72 9.44 -3.60
N GLY A 139 8.40 8.15 -3.62
CA GLY A 139 8.00 7.40 -2.42
C GLY A 139 9.09 7.41 -1.33
N LYS A 140 10.37 7.26 -1.71
CA LYS A 140 11.49 7.38 -0.76
C LYS A 140 11.59 8.77 -0.17
N ALA A 141 11.39 9.82 -0.96
CA ALA A 141 11.45 11.20 -0.49
C ALA A 141 10.32 11.51 0.50
N ILE A 142 9.09 11.07 0.21
CA ILE A 142 7.94 11.17 1.10
C ILE A 142 8.25 10.47 2.43
N HIS A 143 8.61 9.20 2.38
CA HIS A 143 8.92 8.42 3.57
C HIS A 143 10.02 9.05 4.44
N LYS A 144 11.10 9.54 3.82
CA LYS A 144 12.18 10.23 4.52
C LYS A 144 11.68 11.51 5.21
N HIS A 145 10.83 12.27 4.55
CA HIS A 145 10.26 13.49 5.11
C HIS A 145 9.35 13.19 6.30
N GLU A 146 8.43 12.25 6.15
CA GLU A 146 7.52 11.83 7.22
C GLU A 146 8.27 11.27 8.43
N LYS A 147 9.29 10.44 8.18
CA LYS A 147 10.16 9.95 9.26
C LYS A 147 10.84 11.10 10.00
N SER A 148 11.36 12.09 9.31
CA SER A 148 11.99 13.27 9.94
C SER A 148 11.01 14.03 10.83
N LEU A 149 9.75 14.19 10.38
CA LEU A 149 8.69 14.84 11.18
C LEU A 149 8.35 14.00 12.42
N THR A 150 8.20 12.71 12.26
CA THR A 150 7.92 11.74 13.34
C THR A 150 9.06 11.74 14.36
N ASP A 151 10.30 11.65 13.90
CA ASP A 151 11.49 11.67 14.76
C ASP A 151 11.56 13.01 15.57
N THR A 152 11.25 14.12 14.91
CA THR A 152 11.19 15.43 15.58
C THR A 152 10.09 15.46 16.65
N MET A 153 8.93 14.91 16.36
CA MET A 153 7.84 14.84 17.34
C MET A 153 8.19 13.93 18.53
N ILE A 154 8.81 12.80 18.27
CA ILE A 154 9.14 11.80 19.30
C ILE A 154 10.36 12.23 20.13
N PHE A 155 11.45 12.66 19.49
CA PHE A 155 12.73 12.91 20.12
C PHE A 155 13.03 14.39 20.39
N GLY A 156 12.23 15.28 19.83
CA GLY A 156 12.39 16.72 19.97
C GLY A 156 13.30 17.35 18.91
N ASN A 157 13.45 18.66 19.00
CA ASN A 157 14.30 19.45 18.13
C ASN A 157 15.02 20.53 18.94
N GLY A 158 16.31 20.32 19.20
CA GLY A 158 17.15 21.27 19.89
C GLY A 158 16.59 21.63 21.27
N ASN A 159 15.93 22.76 21.37
CA ASN A 159 15.39 23.31 22.61
C ASN A 159 13.98 22.85 22.98
N ILE A 160 13.33 22.10 22.09
CA ILE A 160 11.95 21.61 22.29
C ILE A 160 12.02 20.12 22.61
N PRO A 161 11.56 19.69 23.81
CA PRO A 161 11.56 18.28 24.16
C PRO A 161 10.55 17.52 23.29
N GLY A 162 10.93 16.30 22.87
CA GLY A 162 10.03 15.39 22.18
C GLY A 162 9.12 14.63 23.15
N LEU A 163 8.10 13.96 22.59
CA LEU A 163 7.13 13.21 23.39
C LEU A 163 7.77 12.15 24.30
N SER A 164 8.85 11.51 23.86
CA SER A 164 9.60 10.51 24.66
C SER A 164 10.29 11.09 25.90
N GLN A 165 10.44 12.41 25.98
CA GLN A 165 11.08 13.13 27.09
C GLN A 165 10.05 13.72 28.07
N ILE A 166 8.76 13.59 27.77
CA ILE A 166 7.69 14.09 28.63
C ILE A 166 7.31 13.00 29.64
N ASP A 167 7.31 13.35 30.93
CA ASP A 167 6.93 12.42 31.99
C ASP A 167 5.53 11.83 31.74
N LYS A 168 5.36 10.54 31.97
CA LYS A 168 4.11 9.76 31.82
C LYS A 168 3.60 9.62 30.37
N VAL A 169 4.37 10.00 29.34
CA VAL A 169 4.07 9.69 27.96
C VAL A 169 4.74 8.36 27.58
N ASN A 170 3.94 7.40 27.09
CA ASN A 170 4.42 6.14 26.55
C ASN A 170 4.21 6.13 25.04
N ILE A 171 5.28 5.93 24.28
CA ILE A 171 5.20 5.78 22.81
C ILE A 171 4.86 4.34 22.50
N ILE A 172 3.82 4.13 21.69
CA ILE A 172 3.38 2.81 21.19
C ILE A 172 3.55 2.81 19.66
N GLY A 173 4.20 1.80 19.15
CA GLY A 173 4.62 1.73 17.76
C GLY A 173 6.01 2.34 17.56
N GLY A 174 6.66 2.04 16.45
CA GLY A 174 8.00 2.55 16.17
C GLY A 174 8.60 1.86 14.97
#